data_abfb8bedf6bf162486b8673b30ad60e1
#
_entry.id   abfb8bedf6bf162486b8673b30ad60e1
#
_cell.length_a   1.000
_cell.length_b   1.000
_cell.length_c   1.000
_cell.angle_alpha   90.00
_cell.angle_beta   90.00
_cell.angle_gamma   90.00
#
_symmetry.space_group_name_H-M   'P 1'
#
loop_
_entity.id
_entity.type
_entity.pdbx_description
1 polymer ?
#
loop_
_entity_poly.entity_id
_entity_poly.type
_entity_poly.pdbx_seq_one_letter_code
_entity_poly.pdbx_strand_id
1 'polypeptide(L)'
;GKKIYDYINDRGEHALFATIPAPKSDFSSILETFQDGLAQEQDVTRRFYNLSDLANQAKDYATISFLNWFLDEQVEEEAMFETHLDYLKRIGDDSNTLYLYEKELAAR
;
A
#
# COMPACT_ATOMS: atom_id res chain seq x y z
N GLY A 1 -16.00 4.03 -9.76
CA GLY A 1 -14.67 4.47 -9.95
C GLY A 1 -14.00 4.94 -8.69
N LYS A 2 -14.02 6.24 -8.43
CA LYS A 2 -13.29 6.80 -7.30
C LYS A 2 -13.77 6.26 -5.94
N LYS A 3 -15.06 6.03 -5.77
CA LYS A 3 -15.62 5.49 -4.53
C LYS A 3 -15.13 4.07 -4.24
N ILE A 4 -14.97 3.26 -5.27
CA ILE A 4 -14.45 1.90 -5.13
C ILE A 4 -12.99 1.95 -4.70
N TYR A 5 -12.21 2.82 -5.31
CA TYR A 5 -10.80 3.00 -4.97
C TYR A 5 -10.64 3.48 -3.53
N ASP A 6 -11.40 4.49 -3.12
CA ASP A 6 -11.34 5.03 -1.77
C ASP A 6 -11.69 3.95 -0.73
N TYR A 7 -12.68 3.10 -1.03
CA TYR A 7 -13.08 2.01 -0.15
C TYR A 7 -11.95 0.97 -0.01
N ILE A 8 -11.32 0.59 -1.11
CA ILE A 8 -10.22 -0.38 -1.10
C ILE A 8 -9.02 0.16 -0.31
N ASN A 9 -8.67 1.42 -0.52
CA ASN A 9 -7.57 2.06 0.20
C ASN A 9 -7.85 2.16 1.69
N ASP A 10 -9.06 2.56 2.07
CA ASP A 10 -9.44 2.65 3.47
C ASP A 10 -9.31 1.31 4.17
N ARG A 11 -9.78 0.24 3.53
CA ARG A 11 -9.63 -1.11 4.08
C ARG A 11 -8.17 -1.54 4.19
N GLY A 12 -7.36 -1.20 3.19
CA GLY A 12 -5.93 -1.50 3.19
C GLY A 12 -5.21 -0.79 4.32
N GLU A 13 -5.49 0.48 4.53
CA GLU A 13 -4.90 1.25 5.62
C GLU A 13 -5.32 0.70 6.99
N HIS A 14 -6.58 0.37 7.18
CA HIS A 14 -7.06 -0.23 8.41
C HIS A 14 -6.38 -1.57 8.69
N ALA A 15 -6.23 -2.41 7.69
CA ALA A 15 -5.56 -3.69 7.83
C ALA A 15 -4.09 -3.49 8.23
N LEU A 16 -3.41 -2.51 7.62
CA LEU A 16 -2.03 -2.19 7.93
C LEU A 16 -1.87 -1.75 9.38
N PHE A 17 -2.71 -0.82 9.82
CA PHE A 17 -2.65 -0.32 11.20
C PHE A 17 -3.03 -1.39 12.21
N ALA A 18 -3.96 -2.27 11.89
CA ALA A 18 -4.37 -3.36 12.76
C ALA A 18 -3.27 -4.40 12.98
N THR A 19 -2.32 -4.50 12.03
CA THR A 19 -1.21 -5.44 12.16
C THR A 19 -0.02 -4.89 12.91
N ILE A 20 0.01 -3.57 13.18
CA ILE A 20 1.07 -2.96 13.96
C ILE A 20 0.83 -3.29 15.44
N PRO A 21 1.74 -4.03 16.10
CA PRO A 21 1.56 -4.38 17.50
C PRO A 21 1.57 -3.14 18.38
N ALA A 22 0.57 -3.01 19.25
CA ALA A 22 0.51 -1.93 20.21
C ALA A 22 0.98 -2.44 21.57
N PRO A 23 1.53 -1.59 22.45
CA PRO A 23 2.00 -0.23 22.19
C PRO A 23 3.48 -0.16 21.82
N LYS A 24 4.17 -1.30 21.74
CA LYS A 24 5.60 -1.36 21.45
C LYS A 24 5.87 -2.20 20.23
N SER A 25 6.01 -1.52 19.09
CA SER A 25 6.52 -2.15 17.88
C SER A 25 8.02 -1.92 17.82
N ASP A 26 8.79 -2.96 17.56
CA ASP A 26 10.21 -2.79 17.27
C ASP A 26 10.40 -2.43 15.79
N PHE A 27 11.61 -2.01 15.46
CA PHE A 27 11.95 -1.62 14.09
C PHE A 27 11.70 -2.75 13.09
N SER A 28 12.10 -3.97 13.45
CA SER A 28 11.95 -5.12 12.57
C SER A 28 10.47 -5.42 12.27
N SER A 29 9.62 -5.31 13.28
CA SER A 29 8.19 -5.57 13.15
C SER A 29 7.52 -4.55 12.22
N ILE A 30 7.86 -3.28 12.38
CA ILE A 30 7.31 -2.21 11.54
C ILE A 30 7.82 -2.35 10.11
N LEU A 31 9.13 -2.59 9.94
CA LEU A 31 9.72 -2.78 8.63
C LEU A 31 9.05 -3.94 7.89
N GLU A 32 8.87 -5.06 8.57
CA GLU A 32 8.23 -6.24 8.00
C GLU A 32 6.79 -5.96 7.58
N THR A 33 6.05 -5.22 8.40
CA THR A 33 4.67 -4.82 8.09
C THR A 33 4.59 -4.04 6.78
N PHE A 34 5.49 -3.08 6.59
CA PHE A 34 5.52 -2.30 5.35
C PHE A 34 6.01 -3.11 4.15
N GLN A 35 6.97 -4.02 4.35
CA GLN A 35 7.42 -4.93 3.30
C GLN A 35 6.28 -5.84 2.84
N ASP A 36 5.53 -6.39 3.77
CA ASP A 36 4.37 -7.25 3.46
C ASP A 36 3.28 -6.44 2.77
N GLY A 37 3.05 -5.22 3.21
CA GLY A 37 2.09 -4.31 2.58
C GLY A 37 2.44 -4.03 1.12
N LEU A 38 3.71 -3.73 0.85
CA LEU A 38 4.17 -3.50 -0.53
C LEU A 38 3.98 -4.76 -1.39
N ALA A 39 4.33 -5.93 -0.86
CA ALA A 39 4.17 -7.19 -1.57
C ALA A 39 2.70 -7.45 -1.92
N GLN A 40 1.78 -7.14 -1.02
CA GLN A 40 0.34 -7.27 -1.26
C GLN A 40 -0.12 -6.32 -2.36
N GLU A 41 0.35 -5.07 -2.34
CA GLU A 41 -0.01 -4.09 -3.37
C GLU A 41 0.53 -4.50 -4.75
N GLN A 42 1.74 -5.03 -4.79
CA GLN A 42 2.32 -5.53 -6.03
C GLN A 42 1.54 -6.74 -6.58
N ASP A 43 1.01 -7.58 -5.70
CA ASP A 43 0.17 -8.70 -6.10
C ASP A 43 -1.15 -8.23 -6.70
N VAL A 44 -1.77 -7.23 -6.09
CA VAL A 44 -2.98 -6.61 -6.62
C VAL A 44 -2.71 -6.04 -8.01
N THR A 45 -1.60 -5.33 -8.17
CA THR A 45 -1.22 -4.75 -9.47
C THR A 45 -1.09 -5.83 -10.55
N ARG A 46 -0.45 -6.95 -10.22
CA ARG A 46 -0.33 -8.07 -11.18
C ARG A 46 -1.68 -8.62 -11.60
N ARG A 47 -2.60 -8.76 -10.65
CA ARG A 47 -3.96 -9.24 -10.95
C ARG A 47 -4.69 -8.29 -11.90
N PHE A 48 -4.52 -6.99 -11.72
CA PHE A 48 -5.11 -6.00 -12.60
C PHE A 48 -4.46 -5.97 -13.97
N TYR A 49 -3.17 -6.26 -14.09
CA TYR A 49 -2.53 -6.44 -15.40
C TYR A 49 -3.15 -7.62 -16.15
N ASN A 50 -3.40 -8.73 -15.46
CA ASN A 50 -4.04 -9.89 -16.07
C ASN A 50 -5.46 -9.56 -16.54
N LEU A 51 -6.21 -8.81 -15.74
CA LEU A 51 -7.54 -8.35 -16.13
C LEU A 51 -7.49 -7.40 -17.33
N SER A 52 -6.48 -6.53 -17.37
CA SER A 52 -6.27 -5.63 -18.52
C SER A 52 -6.03 -6.42 -19.80
N ASP A 53 -5.23 -7.47 -19.74
CA ASP A 53 -4.99 -8.32 -20.90
C ASP A 53 -6.29 -8.96 -21.40
N LEU A 54 -7.12 -9.47 -20.49
CA LEU A 54 -8.41 -10.05 -20.84
C LEU A 54 -9.37 -9.02 -21.44
N ALA A 55 -9.42 -7.83 -20.86
CA ALA A 55 -10.26 -6.74 -21.35
C ALA A 55 -9.83 -6.29 -22.74
N ASN A 56 -8.51 -6.23 -22.99
CA ASN A 56 -7.98 -5.91 -24.30
C ASN A 56 -8.34 -6.96 -25.35
N GLN A 57 -8.26 -8.24 -24.99
CA GLN A 57 -8.66 -9.34 -25.88
C GLN A 57 -10.14 -9.27 -26.24
N ALA A 58 -10.97 -8.90 -25.27
CA ALA A 58 -12.42 -8.77 -25.45
C ALA A 58 -12.81 -7.43 -26.09
N LYS A 59 -11.88 -6.51 -26.24
CA LYS A 59 -12.11 -5.14 -26.74
C LYS A 59 -13.16 -4.39 -25.91
N ASP A 60 -13.16 -4.66 -24.61
CA ASP A 60 -14.04 -3.99 -23.64
C ASP A 60 -13.39 -2.68 -23.20
N TYR A 61 -13.65 -1.64 -23.98
CA TYR A 61 -12.97 -0.35 -23.80
C TYR A 61 -13.35 0.36 -22.50
N ALA A 62 -14.57 0.18 -22.04
CA ALA A 62 -14.99 0.76 -20.76
C ALA A 62 -14.21 0.14 -19.60
N THR A 63 -14.06 -1.17 -19.60
CA THR A 63 -13.26 -1.88 -18.59
C THR A 63 -11.79 -1.50 -18.69
N ILE A 64 -11.25 -1.40 -19.90
CA ILE A 64 -9.86 -0.98 -20.11
C ILE A 64 -9.63 0.41 -19.50
N SER A 65 -10.53 1.34 -19.71
CA SER A 65 -10.42 2.70 -19.17
C SER A 65 -10.44 2.68 -17.63
N PHE A 66 -11.33 1.92 -17.02
CA PHE A 66 -11.37 1.77 -15.58
C PHE A 66 -10.10 1.16 -15.02
N LEU A 67 -9.61 0.09 -15.65
CA LEU A 67 -8.39 -0.59 -15.20
C LEU A 67 -7.16 0.29 -15.32
N ASN A 68 -7.06 1.09 -16.39
CA ASN A 68 -5.96 2.04 -16.54
C ASN A 68 -5.96 3.08 -15.42
N TRP A 69 -7.13 3.61 -15.08
CA TRP A 69 -7.24 4.54 -13.96
C TRP A 69 -6.80 3.87 -12.65
N PHE A 70 -7.25 2.64 -12.42
CA PHE A 70 -6.89 1.90 -11.21
C PHE A 70 -5.38 1.62 -11.15
N LEU A 71 -4.77 1.26 -12.27
CA LEU A 71 -3.33 0.99 -12.33
C LEU A 71 -2.51 2.25 -12.07
N ASP A 72 -2.96 3.41 -12.54
CA ASP A 72 -2.30 4.68 -12.22
C ASP A 72 -2.32 4.95 -10.72
N GLU A 73 -3.45 4.66 -10.07
CA GLU A 73 -3.56 4.80 -8.62
C GLU A 73 -2.67 3.79 -7.88
N GLN A 74 -2.51 2.59 -8.43
CA GLN A 74 -1.62 1.58 -7.85
C GLN A 74 -0.15 2.01 -7.88
N VAL A 75 0.28 2.75 -8.90
CA VAL A 75 1.63 3.32 -8.93
C VAL A 75 1.86 4.22 -7.71
N GLU A 76 0.90 5.06 -7.39
CA GLU A 76 0.99 5.95 -6.23
C GLU A 76 0.96 5.16 -4.92
N GLU A 77 0.13 4.13 -4.84
CA GLU A 77 0.02 3.28 -3.65
C GLU A 77 1.34 2.56 -3.36
N GLU A 78 1.94 1.95 -4.37
CA GLU A 78 3.23 1.29 -4.22
C GLU A 78 4.34 2.28 -3.88
N ALA A 79 4.32 3.46 -4.47
CA ALA A 79 5.28 4.52 -4.17
C ALA A 79 5.18 4.98 -2.72
N MET A 80 3.98 5.02 -2.16
CA MET A 80 3.77 5.35 -0.75
C MET A 80 4.48 4.36 0.15
N PHE A 81 4.29 3.06 -0.09
CA PHE A 81 4.96 2.02 0.69
C PHE A 81 6.48 2.10 0.55
N GLU A 82 6.98 2.32 -0.66
CA GLU A 82 8.41 2.46 -0.90
C GLU A 82 9.00 3.66 -0.16
N THR A 83 8.29 4.78 -0.12
CA THR A 83 8.70 5.97 0.62
C THR A 83 8.81 5.67 2.11
N HIS A 84 7.83 4.98 2.67
CA HIS A 84 7.86 4.60 4.09
C HIS A 84 8.99 3.62 4.38
N LEU A 85 9.23 2.66 3.50
CA LEU A 85 10.33 1.71 3.65
C LEU A 85 11.69 2.40 3.62
N ASP A 86 11.87 3.33 2.69
CA ASP A 86 13.11 4.12 2.62
C ASP A 86 13.33 4.92 3.89
N TYR A 87 12.29 5.55 4.40
CA TYR A 87 12.36 6.32 5.63
C TYR A 87 12.75 5.43 6.81
N LEU A 88 12.10 4.26 6.94
CA LEU A 88 12.40 3.32 8.02
C LEU A 88 13.84 2.82 7.96
N LYS A 89 14.35 2.57 6.77
CA LYS A 89 15.75 2.15 6.61
C LYS A 89 16.73 3.23 7.00
N ARG A 90 16.37 4.50 6.81
CA ARG A 90 17.24 5.63 7.20
C ARG A 90 17.27 5.83 8.70
N ILE A 91 16.11 5.73 9.36
CA ILE A 91 16.08 5.94 10.81
C ILE A 91 16.64 4.75 11.59
N GLY A 92 16.61 3.56 11.01
CA GLY A 92 17.13 2.36 11.65
C GLY A 92 16.50 2.11 13.00
N ASP A 93 17.33 1.79 14.00
CA ASP A 93 16.89 1.46 15.35
C ASP A 93 16.76 2.67 16.29
N ASP A 94 16.81 3.88 15.76
CA ASP A 94 16.64 5.07 16.60
C ASP A 94 15.26 5.05 17.24
N SER A 95 15.20 4.71 18.52
CA SER A 95 13.93 4.51 19.21
C SER A 95 13.09 5.79 19.35
N ASN A 96 13.73 6.94 19.46
CA ASN A 96 13.01 8.21 19.53
C ASN A 96 12.36 8.56 18.20
N THR A 97 13.12 8.45 17.11
CA THR A 97 12.61 8.70 15.76
C THR A 97 11.53 7.70 15.41
N LEU A 98 11.72 6.45 15.74
CA LEU A 98 10.75 5.38 15.50
C LEU A 98 9.44 5.65 16.26
N TYR A 99 9.56 6.07 17.52
CA TYR A 99 8.37 6.41 18.33
C TYR A 99 7.59 7.55 17.70
N LEU A 100 8.26 8.60 17.24
CA LEU A 100 7.61 9.72 16.60
C LEU A 100 6.92 9.31 15.30
N TYR A 101 7.57 8.42 14.54
CA TYR A 101 7.00 7.90 13.31
C TYR A 101 5.74 7.07 13.55
N GLU A 102 5.75 6.19 14.54
CA GLU A 102 4.58 5.41 14.95
C GLU A 102 3.43 6.32 15.35
N LYS A 103 3.74 7.39 16.09
CA LYS A 103 2.75 8.34 16.54
C LYS A 103 2.12 9.09 15.36
N GLU A 104 2.91 9.44 14.37
CA GLU A 104 2.42 10.06 13.13
C GLU A 104 1.50 9.10 12.36
N LEU A 105 1.86 7.84 12.24
CA LEU A 105 1.02 6.83 11.58
C LEU A 105 -0.31 6.66 12.30
N ALA A 106 -0.29 6.62 13.62
CA ALA A 106 -1.50 6.45 14.42
C ALA A 106 -2.46 7.64 14.32
N ALA A 107 -1.94 8.83 14.01
CA ALA A 107 -2.74 10.05 13.87
C ALA A 107 -3.46 10.14 12.51
N ARG A 108 -3.15 9.27 11.59
CA ARG A 108 -3.83 9.22 10.27
C ARG A 108 -5.15 8.46 10.35
#